data_9313cb5e901666481ee63001f6d0adf9
#
_entry.id   9313cb5e901666481ee63001f6d0adf9
#
_cell.length_a   1.000
_cell.length_b   1.000
_cell.length_c   1.000
_cell.angle_alpha   90.00
_cell.angle_beta   90.00
_cell.angle_gamma   90.00
#
_symmetry.space_group_name_H-M   'P 1'
#
loop_
_entity.id
_entity.type
_entity.pdbx_description
1 polymer ?
#
loop_
_entity_poly.entity_id
_entity_poly.type
_entity_poly.pdbx_seq_one_letter_code
_entity_poly.pdbx_strand_id
1 'polypeptide(L)'
;KKTFNIYNNGPSSFICNKQLYIMWKRILRVYPRSRYFWNVMNSFTFGYDHVIKTKQGSRDIHNLLEKSPIHISFSKKEIAIAKKQLLKMGIQEKDKYILMINRTERYWNSLPGNMGASHDTHRNTNINALLPIAENLTSKGYTIIRFGREVGDLMKTKNPKIIEYDHGGFATDLLDIYLSANCKYVIGTSDTGGMASAGWNFRKPLLNV
;
A
#
# COMPACT_ATOMS: atom_id res chain seq x y z
N LYS A 1 9.46 -25.51 10.62
CA LYS A 1 9.28 -24.75 11.89
C LYS A 1 7.89 -24.14 11.88
N LYS A 2 7.10 -24.36 12.94
CA LYS A 2 5.78 -23.72 13.11
C LYS A 2 6.04 -22.34 13.71
N THR A 3 5.74 -21.27 12.98
CA THR A 3 5.81 -19.89 13.46
C THR A 3 4.47 -19.48 14.04
N PHE A 4 4.48 -18.92 15.22
CA PHE A 4 3.32 -18.26 15.81
C PHE A 4 3.47 -16.76 15.54
N ASN A 5 2.58 -16.21 14.73
CA ASN A 5 2.56 -14.78 14.47
C ASN A 5 1.58 -14.12 15.44
N ILE A 6 2.10 -13.21 16.24
CA ILE A 6 1.35 -12.45 17.21
C ILE A 6 1.03 -11.11 16.58
N TYR A 7 -0.25 -10.85 16.32
CA TYR A 7 -0.72 -9.56 15.86
C TYR A 7 -1.44 -8.84 16.99
N ASN A 8 -1.00 -7.64 17.28
CA ASN A 8 -1.67 -6.75 18.22
C ASN A 8 -2.59 -5.80 17.44
N ASN A 9 -3.89 -6.01 17.56
CA ASN A 9 -4.81 -4.91 17.27
C ASN A 9 -4.56 -3.87 18.39
N GLY A 10 -3.92 -2.76 18.05
CA GLY A 10 -3.80 -1.62 18.97
C GLY A 10 -5.17 -1.24 19.56
N PRO A 11 -5.22 -0.27 20.48
CA PRO A 11 -6.47 0.14 21.12
C PRO A 11 -7.53 0.67 20.13
N SER A 12 -7.13 1.02 18.90
CA SER A 12 -8.05 1.37 17.81
C SER A 12 -8.37 0.13 16.98
N SER A 13 -9.64 -0.21 16.90
CA SER A 13 -10.17 -1.24 15.98
C SER A 13 -10.06 -0.83 14.50
N PHE A 14 -9.28 0.19 14.18
CA PHE A 14 -9.15 0.74 12.85
C PHE A 14 -8.23 -0.13 11.98
N ILE A 15 -8.80 -0.69 10.92
CA ILE A 15 -8.08 -1.46 9.92
C ILE A 15 -8.01 -0.61 8.65
N CYS A 16 -6.81 -0.14 8.29
CA CYS A 16 -6.60 0.73 7.13
C CYS A 16 -7.05 0.12 5.80
N ASN A 17 -6.88 -1.19 5.62
CA ASN A 17 -7.35 -1.91 4.45
C ASN A 17 -7.82 -3.32 4.86
N LYS A 18 -9.13 -3.54 4.78
CA LYS A 18 -9.76 -4.81 5.19
C LYS A 18 -9.35 -5.97 4.29
N GLN A 19 -9.14 -5.72 2.99
CA GLN A 19 -8.73 -6.77 2.07
C GLN A 19 -7.34 -7.30 2.41
N LEU A 20 -6.38 -6.41 2.64
CA LEU A 20 -5.02 -6.80 3.03
C LEU A 20 -5.04 -7.58 4.36
N TYR A 21 -5.85 -7.14 5.32
CA TYR A 21 -6.05 -7.86 6.58
C TYR A 21 -6.58 -9.28 6.36
N ILE A 22 -7.59 -9.45 5.50
CA ILE A 22 -8.14 -10.78 5.16
C ILE A 22 -7.08 -11.67 4.51
N MET A 23 -6.28 -11.13 3.59
CA MET A 23 -5.22 -11.88 2.90
C MET A 23 -4.15 -12.36 3.90
N TRP A 24 -3.72 -11.52 4.81
CA TRP A 24 -2.79 -11.91 5.87
C TRP A 24 -3.39 -12.95 6.83
N LYS A 25 -4.66 -12.82 7.21
CA LYS A 25 -5.34 -13.81 8.08
C LYS A 25 -5.42 -15.22 7.47
N ARG A 26 -5.36 -15.36 6.16
CA ARG A 26 -5.31 -16.68 5.51
C ARG A 26 -3.99 -17.41 5.79
N ILE A 27 -2.94 -16.69 6.07
CA ILE A 27 -1.57 -17.20 6.21
C ILE A 27 -1.12 -17.15 7.67
N LEU A 28 -1.43 -16.07 8.35
CA LEU A 28 -1.01 -15.82 9.72
C LEU A 28 -2.10 -16.25 10.70
N ARG A 29 -1.69 -17.00 11.72
CA ARG A 29 -2.56 -17.28 12.87
C ARG A 29 -2.53 -16.06 13.78
N VAL A 30 -3.58 -15.25 13.71
CA VAL A 30 -3.71 -14.01 14.49
C VAL A 30 -4.47 -14.28 15.77
N TYR A 31 -3.85 -14.01 16.90
CA TYR A 31 -4.45 -14.14 18.23
C TYR A 31 -4.56 -12.75 18.89
N PRO A 32 -5.75 -12.17 18.98
CA PRO A 32 -5.92 -10.77 19.47
C PRO A 32 -5.41 -10.52 20.89
N ARG A 33 -5.39 -11.54 21.74
CA ARG A 33 -4.96 -11.42 23.14
C ARG A 33 -3.50 -11.81 23.38
N SER A 34 -2.74 -12.08 22.36
CA SER A 34 -1.36 -12.55 22.47
C SER A 34 -0.37 -11.48 22.96
N ARG A 35 -0.78 -10.21 23.06
CA ARG A 35 0.04 -9.15 23.66
C ARG A 35 0.45 -9.47 25.10
N TYR A 36 -0.48 -10.02 25.90
CA TYR A 36 -0.17 -10.41 27.28
C TYR A 36 0.85 -11.55 27.31
N PHE A 37 0.68 -12.53 26.42
CA PHE A 37 1.62 -13.64 26.28
C PHE A 37 3.00 -13.14 25.81
N TRP A 38 3.05 -12.22 24.86
CA TRP A 38 4.29 -11.60 24.40
C TRP A 38 5.03 -10.86 25.51
N ASN A 39 4.34 -10.07 26.33
CA ASN A 39 4.94 -9.36 27.46
C ASN A 39 5.52 -10.35 28.49
N VAL A 40 4.81 -11.44 28.76
CA VAL A 40 5.29 -12.50 29.66
C VAL A 40 6.51 -13.20 29.07
N MET A 41 6.46 -13.58 27.79
CA MET A 41 7.60 -14.25 27.13
C MET A 41 8.84 -13.36 27.02
N ASN A 42 8.68 -12.05 26.83
CA ASN A 42 9.80 -11.10 26.82
C ASN A 42 10.42 -10.89 28.21
N SER A 43 9.73 -11.24 29.27
CA SER A 43 10.30 -11.23 30.63
C SER A 43 11.23 -12.43 30.87
N PHE A 44 11.21 -13.44 30.02
CA PHE A 44 12.09 -14.60 30.06
C PHE A 44 13.12 -14.53 28.92
N THR A 45 14.36 -14.84 29.23
CA THR A 45 15.49 -14.79 28.30
C THR A 45 15.40 -15.76 27.09
N PHE A 46 14.47 -16.70 27.11
CA PHE A 46 14.29 -17.73 26.07
C PHE A 46 13.63 -17.25 24.76
N GLY A 47 13.14 -16.02 24.70
CA GLY A 47 12.44 -15.48 23.54
C GLY A 47 13.30 -14.70 22.54
N TYR A 48 14.56 -14.41 22.86
CA TYR A 48 15.37 -13.48 22.07
C TYR A 48 15.81 -14.00 20.70
N ASP A 49 15.94 -15.33 20.54
CA ASP A 49 16.39 -15.94 19.27
C ASP A 49 15.37 -15.77 18.12
N HIS A 50 14.12 -15.39 18.45
CA HIS A 50 13.06 -15.18 17.48
C HIS A 50 12.81 -13.70 17.17
N VAL A 51 13.50 -12.80 17.84
CA VAL A 51 13.36 -11.36 17.65
C VAL A 51 14.35 -10.89 16.59
N ILE A 52 13.82 -10.39 15.49
CA ILE A 52 14.64 -9.69 14.50
C ILE A 52 15.02 -8.35 15.10
N LYS A 53 16.27 -8.23 15.55
CA LYS A 53 16.81 -6.96 16.05
C LYS A 53 17.03 -6.03 14.86
N THR A 54 16.12 -5.06 14.68
CA THR A 54 16.32 -3.99 13.70
C THR A 54 16.88 -2.77 14.43
N LYS A 55 17.90 -2.14 13.87
CA LYS A 55 18.32 -0.81 14.34
C LYS A 55 17.25 0.20 13.92
N GLN A 56 17.01 1.19 14.75
CA GLN A 56 16.06 2.27 14.44
C GLN A 56 16.44 2.92 13.10
N GLY A 57 15.47 3.05 12.17
CA GLY A 57 15.73 3.55 10.82
C GLY A 57 16.42 2.56 9.87
N SER A 58 16.59 1.30 10.27
CA SER A 58 17.22 0.29 9.41
C SER A 58 16.29 -0.08 8.24
N ARG A 59 16.88 -0.09 7.05
CA ARG A 59 16.29 -0.72 5.86
C ARG A 59 16.40 -2.23 6.00
N ASP A 60 16.02 -2.99 4.97
CA ASP A 60 16.12 -4.46 4.97
C ASP A 60 17.61 -4.92 4.94
N ILE A 61 18.33 -4.68 6.04
CA ILE A 61 19.75 -5.01 6.18
C ILE A 61 20.07 -6.51 6.09
N HIS A 62 19.04 -7.36 6.23
CA HIS A 62 19.15 -8.81 6.15
C HIS A 62 18.71 -9.37 4.81
N ASN A 63 18.30 -8.51 3.87
CA ASN A 63 17.73 -8.86 2.56
C ASN A 63 16.57 -9.88 2.69
N LEU A 64 15.73 -9.71 3.70
CA LEU A 64 14.59 -10.60 3.96
C LEU A 64 13.53 -10.46 2.87
N LEU A 65 13.41 -9.27 2.29
CA LEU A 65 12.48 -9.03 1.19
C LEU A 65 12.87 -9.81 -0.06
N GLU A 66 14.14 -9.89 -0.40
CA GLU A 66 14.63 -10.66 -1.54
C GLU A 66 14.59 -12.16 -1.29
N LYS A 67 14.97 -12.58 -0.08
CA LYS A 67 15.01 -14.00 0.32
C LYS A 67 13.64 -14.62 0.57
N SER A 68 12.62 -13.80 0.81
CA SER A 68 11.28 -14.29 1.12
C SER A 68 10.37 -14.21 -0.09
N PRO A 69 9.58 -15.24 -0.39
CA PRO A 69 8.60 -15.19 -1.46
C PRO A 69 7.45 -14.24 -1.11
N ILE A 70 6.65 -13.88 -2.13
CA ILE A 70 5.38 -13.20 -1.90
C ILE A 70 4.43 -14.19 -1.23
N HIS A 71 3.97 -13.85 -0.02
CA HIS A 71 3.16 -14.76 0.79
C HIS A 71 1.66 -14.60 0.57
N ILE A 72 1.21 -13.40 0.19
CA ILE A 72 -0.22 -13.11 0.00
C ILE A 72 -0.64 -13.31 -1.45
N SER A 73 -1.84 -13.85 -1.63
CA SER A 73 -2.41 -14.10 -2.96
C SER A 73 -3.90 -13.81 -2.98
N PHE A 74 -4.43 -13.55 -4.17
CA PHE A 74 -5.85 -13.34 -4.40
C PHE A 74 -6.56 -14.68 -4.67
N SER A 75 -7.75 -14.83 -4.14
CA SER A 75 -8.66 -15.90 -4.53
C SER A 75 -9.22 -15.65 -5.94
N LYS A 76 -9.71 -16.71 -6.61
CA LYS A 76 -10.36 -16.58 -7.92
C LYS A 76 -11.51 -15.57 -7.91
N LYS A 77 -12.31 -15.55 -6.84
CA LYS A 77 -13.41 -14.59 -6.66
C LYS A 77 -12.92 -13.14 -6.59
N GLU A 78 -11.87 -12.89 -5.83
CA GLU A 78 -11.27 -11.55 -5.71
C GLU A 78 -10.70 -11.05 -7.03
N ILE A 79 -10.03 -11.93 -7.78
CA ILE A 79 -9.51 -11.63 -9.12
C ILE A 79 -10.65 -11.24 -10.06
N ALA A 80 -11.75 -12.02 -10.08
CA ALA A 80 -12.89 -11.74 -10.94
C ALA A 80 -13.55 -10.39 -10.61
N ILE A 81 -13.71 -10.07 -9.33
CA ILE A 81 -14.25 -8.78 -8.87
C ILE A 81 -13.33 -7.64 -9.28
N ALA A 82 -12.03 -7.78 -9.03
CA ALA A 82 -11.04 -6.74 -9.35
C ALA A 82 -10.96 -6.48 -10.87
N LYS A 83 -10.95 -7.53 -11.70
CA LYS A 83 -10.98 -7.39 -13.16
C LYS A 83 -12.23 -6.63 -13.63
N LYS A 84 -13.41 -6.94 -13.06
CA LYS A 84 -14.65 -6.21 -13.38
C LYS A 84 -14.55 -4.72 -13.00
N GLN A 85 -13.90 -4.40 -11.88
CA GLN A 85 -13.66 -3.02 -11.47
C GLN A 85 -12.66 -2.30 -12.39
N LEU A 86 -11.59 -2.98 -12.84
CA LEU A 86 -10.65 -2.42 -13.82
C LEU A 86 -11.35 -2.08 -15.14
N LEU A 87 -12.23 -2.94 -15.63
CA LEU A 87 -13.01 -2.65 -16.85
C LEU A 87 -13.88 -1.39 -16.70
N LYS A 88 -14.46 -1.14 -15.52
CA LYS A 88 -15.18 0.11 -15.24
C LYS A 88 -14.29 1.35 -15.27
N MET A 89 -13.00 1.19 -14.97
CA MET A 89 -11.99 2.24 -15.09
C MET A 89 -11.48 2.40 -16.54
N GLY A 90 -11.97 1.61 -17.49
CA GLY A 90 -11.47 1.60 -18.86
C GLY A 90 -10.15 0.83 -19.04
N ILE A 91 -9.70 0.07 -18.04
CA ILE A 91 -8.44 -0.69 -18.06
C ILE A 91 -8.74 -2.14 -18.45
N GLN A 92 -8.16 -2.60 -19.54
CA GLN A 92 -8.25 -3.98 -20.00
C GLN A 92 -7.14 -4.84 -19.43
N GLU A 93 -7.28 -6.17 -19.49
CA GLU A 93 -6.32 -7.12 -18.93
C GLU A 93 -4.91 -6.99 -19.55
N LYS A 94 -4.82 -6.61 -20.80
CA LYS A 94 -3.56 -6.39 -21.55
C LYS A 94 -2.88 -5.06 -21.24
N ASP A 95 -3.58 -4.12 -20.62
CA ASP A 95 -3.08 -2.78 -20.41
C ASP A 95 -2.03 -2.76 -19.30
N LYS A 96 -0.96 -2.03 -19.56
CA LYS A 96 0.11 -1.80 -18.60
C LYS A 96 -0.16 -0.49 -17.88
N TYR A 97 -0.22 -0.51 -16.56
CA TYR A 97 -0.43 0.70 -15.79
C TYR A 97 0.64 0.93 -14.72
N ILE A 98 0.78 2.19 -14.38
CA ILE A 98 1.71 2.71 -13.38
C ILE A 98 0.89 3.43 -12.33
N LEU A 99 1.20 3.21 -11.05
CA LEU A 99 0.60 3.96 -9.96
C LEU A 99 1.42 5.22 -9.72
N MET A 100 0.74 6.36 -9.60
CA MET A 100 1.35 7.63 -9.28
C MET A 100 0.75 8.17 -7.99
N ILE A 101 1.60 8.41 -7.00
CA ILE A 101 1.20 8.75 -5.64
C ILE A 101 1.90 10.02 -5.21
N ASN A 102 1.14 10.95 -4.64
CA ASN A 102 1.72 12.05 -3.88
C ASN A 102 1.16 12.08 -2.47
N ARG A 103 1.93 12.59 -1.53
CA ARG A 103 1.47 12.80 -0.17
C ARG A 103 0.63 14.07 -0.09
N THR A 104 -0.49 13.98 0.63
CA THR A 104 -1.35 15.12 1.00
C THR A 104 -1.75 15.02 2.46
N GLU A 105 -2.12 16.12 3.09
CA GLU A 105 -2.62 16.13 4.47
C GLU A 105 -4.02 15.57 4.59
N ARG A 106 -4.81 15.58 3.52
CA ARG A 106 -6.24 15.25 3.56
C ARG A 106 -6.51 13.87 4.15
N TYR A 107 -5.72 12.87 3.77
CA TYR A 107 -5.85 11.53 4.31
C TYR A 107 -5.70 11.51 5.84
N TRP A 108 -4.69 12.18 6.38
CA TRP A 108 -4.46 12.22 7.82
C TRP A 108 -5.56 12.99 8.56
N ASN A 109 -6.08 14.06 7.96
CA ASN A 109 -7.16 14.85 8.51
C ASN A 109 -8.51 14.12 8.47
N SER A 110 -8.69 13.12 7.58
CA SER A 110 -9.90 12.30 7.50
C SER A 110 -9.93 11.18 8.54
N LEU A 111 -8.80 10.87 9.19
CA LEU A 111 -8.74 9.83 10.21
C LEU A 111 -9.36 10.27 11.54
N PRO A 112 -10.05 9.35 12.27
CA PRO A 112 -10.57 9.65 13.60
C PRO A 112 -9.47 10.14 14.55
N GLY A 113 -9.73 11.22 15.27
CA GLY A 113 -8.78 11.79 16.23
C GLY A 113 -7.79 12.78 15.63
N ASN A 114 -8.03 13.22 14.38
CA ASN A 114 -7.22 14.22 13.68
C ASN A 114 -5.71 13.95 13.87
N MET A 115 -5.28 12.78 13.43
CA MET A 115 -3.87 12.35 13.51
C MET A 115 -2.97 13.14 12.55
N GLY A 116 -3.46 14.31 12.07
CA GLY A 116 -2.74 15.20 11.17
C GLY A 116 -1.42 15.61 11.77
N ALA A 117 -0.36 15.10 11.20
CA ALA A 117 0.99 15.45 11.59
C ALA A 117 1.33 16.81 10.96
N SER A 118 0.96 17.90 11.63
CA SER A 118 1.32 19.26 11.18
C SER A 118 2.83 19.46 10.98
N HIS A 119 3.65 18.66 11.68
CA HIS A 119 5.11 18.65 11.54
C HIS A 119 5.62 18.03 10.22
N ASP A 120 4.77 17.33 9.47
CA ASP A 120 5.14 16.62 8.24
C ASP A 120 4.64 17.32 6.96
N THR A 121 4.15 18.57 7.06
CA THR A 121 3.60 19.33 5.93
C THR A 121 4.62 19.57 4.81
N HIS A 122 5.90 19.65 5.16
CA HIS A 122 7.01 19.79 4.21
C HIS A 122 7.14 18.61 3.24
N ARG A 123 6.51 17.46 3.55
CA ARG A 123 6.47 16.27 2.69
C ARG A 123 5.30 16.28 1.71
N ASN A 124 4.39 17.24 1.84
CA ASN A 124 3.27 17.37 0.92
C ASN A 124 3.74 17.92 -0.42
N THR A 125 3.21 17.38 -1.49
CA THR A 125 3.62 17.75 -2.84
C THR A 125 2.42 18.00 -3.73
N ASN A 126 2.58 18.87 -4.71
CA ASN A 126 1.57 19.10 -5.72
C ASN A 126 1.64 18.01 -6.78
N ILE A 127 0.57 17.25 -6.96
CA ILE A 127 0.49 16.18 -7.96
C ILE A 127 0.77 16.67 -9.39
N ASN A 128 0.44 17.93 -9.69
CA ASN A 128 0.65 18.50 -11.01
C ASN A 128 2.15 18.69 -11.36
N ALA A 129 3.05 18.63 -10.40
CA ALA A 129 4.48 18.54 -10.66
C ALA A 129 4.88 17.24 -11.38
N LEU A 130 4.08 16.17 -11.20
CA LEU A 130 4.29 14.89 -11.87
C LEU A 130 3.58 14.79 -13.24
N LEU A 131 2.80 15.80 -13.62
CA LEU A 131 2.03 15.77 -14.87
C LEU A 131 2.89 15.58 -16.12
N PRO A 132 4.04 16.25 -16.30
CA PRO A 132 4.90 16.03 -17.47
C PRO A 132 5.38 14.58 -17.58
N ILE A 133 5.69 13.95 -16.45
CA ILE A 133 6.09 12.53 -16.41
C ILE A 133 4.91 11.64 -16.78
N ALA A 134 3.71 11.93 -16.26
CA ALA A 134 2.50 11.18 -16.57
C ALA A 134 2.17 11.22 -18.07
N GLU A 135 2.20 12.41 -18.68
CA GLU A 135 1.94 12.58 -20.12
C GLU A 135 2.99 11.84 -20.98
N ASN A 136 4.26 11.92 -20.63
CA ASN A 136 5.31 11.19 -21.34
C ASN A 136 5.12 9.66 -21.24
N LEU A 137 4.70 9.16 -20.09
CA LEU A 137 4.46 7.72 -19.92
C LEU A 137 3.23 7.24 -20.66
N THR A 138 2.19 8.07 -20.78
CA THR A 138 1.00 7.72 -21.59
C THR A 138 1.32 7.68 -23.07
N SER A 139 2.21 8.54 -23.58
CA SER A 139 2.68 8.48 -24.98
C SER A 139 3.45 7.19 -25.28
N LYS A 140 4.05 6.58 -24.25
CA LYS A 140 4.73 5.27 -24.33
C LYS A 140 3.78 4.07 -24.15
N GLY A 141 2.48 4.30 -24.10
CA GLY A 141 1.46 3.25 -24.04
C GLY A 141 1.07 2.78 -22.64
N TYR A 142 1.51 3.48 -21.58
CA TYR A 142 1.07 3.17 -20.22
C TYR A 142 -0.24 3.91 -19.87
N THR A 143 -1.02 3.31 -18.99
CA THR A 143 -2.10 4.01 -18.28
C THR A 143 -1.55 4.47 -16.95
N ILE A 144 -1.79 5.72 -16.58
CA ILE A 144 -1.40 6.28 -15.30
C ILE A 144 -2.61 6.29 -14.38
N ILE A 145 -2.47 5.75 -13.19
CA ILE A 145 -3.49 5.77 -12.18
C ILE A 145 -3.00 6.66 -11.04
N ARG A 146 -3.63 7.81 -10.88
CA ARG A 146 -3.42 8.63 -9.70
C ARG A 146 -4.00 7.92 -8.48
N PHE A 147 -3.12 7.30 -7.73
CA PHE A 147 -3.47 6.35 -6.70
C PHE A 147 -3.42 6.98 -5.29
N GLY A 148 -4.30 6.52 -4.41
CA GLY A 148 -4.44 6.96 -3.03
C GLY A 148 -5.90 7.22 -2.69
N ARG A 149 -6.16 7.48 -1.42
CA ARG A 149 -7.47 7.90 -0.91
C ARG A 149 -7.35 9.28 -0.30
N GLU A 150 -8.44 10.05 -0.32
CA GLU A 150 -8.46 11.43 0.17
C GLU A 150 -7.35 12.26 -0.49
N VAL A 151 -7.21 12.07 -1.78
CA VAL A 151 -6.11 12.65 -2.55
C VAL A 151 -6.36 14.11 -2.80
N GLY A 152 -6.00 15.10 -2.50
CA GLY A 152 -6.17 16.53 -2.74
C GLY A 152 -6.59 16.90 -4.17
N ASP A 153 -5.85 17.78 -4.80
CA ASP A 153 -6.19 18.35 -6.11
C ASP A 153 -6.10 17.31 -7.24
N LEU A 154 -6.93 17.48 -8.25
CA LEU A 154 -6.88 16.70 -9.47
C LEU A 154 -5.64 17.04 -10.33
N MET A 155 -5.18 16.09 -11.09
CA MET A 155 -4.23 16.35 -12.18
C MET A 155 -4.91 17.16 -13.28
N LYS A 156 -4.30 18.30 -13.64
CA LYS A 156 -4.85 19.25 -14.63
C LYS A 156 -4.64 18.75 -16.05
N THR A 157 -5.31 17.66 -16.42
CA THR A 157 -5.18 17.04 -17.75
C THR A 157 -6.53 16.59 -18.30
N LYS A 158 -6.64 16.46 -19.64
CA LYS A 158 -7.76 15.85 -20.34
C LYS A 158 -7.38 14.49 -20.92
N ASN A 159 -6.21 13.99 -20.59
CA ASN A 159 -5.71 12.71 -21.14
C ASN A 159 -6.50 11.55 -20.54
N PRO A 160 -7.26 10.77 -21.36
CA PRO A 160 -8.09 9.68 -20.87
C PRO A 160 -7.28 8.50 -20.30
N LYS A 161 -5.97 8.45 -20.57
CA LYS A 161 -5.05 7.47 -19.99
C LYS A 161 -4.51 7.86 -18.62
N ILE A 162 -4.89 9.02 -18.09
CA ILE A 162 -4.58 9.44 -16.73
C ILE A 162 -5.88 9.38 -15.93
N ILE A 163 -5.96 8.40 -15.03
CA ILE A 163 -7.18 8.04 -14.30
C ILE A 163 -7.07 8.53 -12.85
N GLU A 164 -8.01 9.35 -12.43
CA GLU A 164 -8.19 9.76 -11.05
C GLU A 164 -8.95 8.69 -10.26
N TYR A 165 -8.22 7.87 -9.52
CA TYR A 165 -8.75 6.67 -8.88
C TYR A 165 -9.77 6.97 -7.78
N ASP A 166 -9.44 7.90 -6.89
CA ASP A 166 -10.30 8.27 -5.76
C ASP A 166 -11.48 9.14 -6.20
N HIS A 167 -11.21 10.21 -6.91
CA HIS A 167 -12.24 11.12 -7.44
C HIS A 167 -13.16 10.45 -8.46
N GLY A 168 -12.69 9.44 -9.17
CA GLY A 168 -13.51 8.61 -10.05
C GLY A 168 -14.45 7.65 -9.33
N GLY A 169 -14.40 7.60 -8.00
CA GLY A 169 -15.24 6.71 -7.19
C GLY A 169 -14.88 5.22 -7.30
N PHE A 170 -13.65 4.92 -7.70
CA PHE A 170 -13.21 3.52 -7.90
C PHE A 170 -12.56 2.92 -6.64
N ALA A 171 -12.22 3.74 -5.66
CA ALA A 171 -11.45 3.33 -4.49
C ALA A 171 -12.19 2.29 -3.64
N THR A 172 -11.63 1.09 -3.57
CA THR A 172 -12.09 -0.02 -2.71
C THR A 172 -10.90 -0.74 -2.10
N ASP A 173 -11.08 -1.35 -0.93
CA ASP A 173 -10.01 -2.08 -0.25
C ASP A 173 -9.39 -3.18 -1.13
N LEU A 174 -10.23 -3.89 -1.89
CA LEU A 174 -9.76 -4.91 -2.82
C LEU A 174 -8.96 -4.30 -3.98
N LEU A 175 -9.48 -3.25 -4.58
CA LEU A 175 -8.86 -2.66 -5.76
C LEU A 175 -7.55 -1.96 -5.41
N ASP A 176 -7.43 -1.35 -4.23
CA ASP A 176 -6.17 -0.79 -3.73
C ASP A 176 -5.05 -1.85 -3.75
N ILE A 177 -5.35 -3.04 -3.21
CA ILE A 177 -4.35 -4.11 -3.13
C ILE A 177 -4.12 -4.76 -4.50
N TYR A 178 -5.18 -4.93 -5.30
CA TYR A 178 -5.07 -5.52 -6.63
C TYR A 178 -4.26 -4.64 -7.59
N LEU A 179 -4.48 -3.33 -7.59
CA LEU A 179 -3.71 -2.37 -8.37
C LEU A 179 -2.24 -2.38 -7.95
N SER A 180 -1.97 -2.37 -6.64
CA SER A 180 -0.61 -2.45 -6.10
C SER A 180 0.12 -3.74 -6.51
N ALA A 181 -0.60 -4.87 -6.58
CA ALA A 181 -0.05 -6.17 -6.95
C ALA A 181 0.26 -6.31 -8.44
N ASN A 182 -0.46 -5.60 -9.31
CA ASN A 182 -0.41 -5.81 -10.76
C ASN A 182 0.17 -4.63 -11.54
N CYS A 183 0.49 -3.50 -10.89
CA CYS A 183 1.14 -2.38 -11.56
C CYS A 183 2.53 -2.76 -12.09
N LYS A 184 3.03 -2.02 -13.07
CA LYS A 184 4.40 -2.18 -13.55
C LYS A 184 5.40 -1.66 -12.55
N TYR A 185 5.17 -0.45 -12.03
CA TYR A 185 5.93 0.17 -10.95
C TYR A 185 5.12 1.30 -10.33
N VAL A 186 5.62 1.88 -9.28
CA VAL A 186 5.02 3.01 -8.58
C VAL A 186 5.96 4.21 -8.62
N ILE A 187 5.42 5.37 -8.93
CA ILE A 187 6.13 6.66 -8.79
C ILE A 187 5.48 7.41 -7.62
N GLY A 188 6.29 7.88 -6.71
CA GLY A 188 5.80 8.63 -5.56
C GLY A 188 6.74 9.73 -5.10
N THR A 189 6.19 10.73 -4.43
CA THR A 189 6.94 11.89 -3.94
C THR A 189 7.37 11.76 -2.47
N SER A 190 7.02 10.67 -1.82
CA SER A 190 7.45 10.35 -0.45
C SER A 190 7.05 8.94 -0.08
N ASP A 191 7.62 8.41 0.99
CA ASP A 191 7.23 7.11 1.55
C ASP A 191 5.79 7.17 2.04
N THR A 192 4.88 6.67 1.23
CA THR A 192 3.46 6.54 1.56
C THR A 192 3.08 5.07 1.76
N GLY A 193 2.04 4.82 2.55
CA GLY A 193 1.54 3.46 2.77
C GLY A 193 1.15 2.72 1.48
N GLY A 194 0.68 3.45 0.46
CA GLY A 194 0.36 2.90 -0.85
C GLY A 194 1.60 2.39 -1.60
N MET A 195 2.71 3.15 -1.57
CA MET A 195 3.99 2.71 -2.13
C MET A 195 4.54 1.49 -1.39
N ALA A 196 4.53 1.56 -0.05
CA ALA A 196 4.99 0.47 0.80
C ALA A 196 4.23 -0.83 0.52
N SER A 197 2.90 -0.75 0.31
CA SER A 197 2.09 -1.92 -0.02
C SER A 197 2.54 -2.59 -1.33
N ALA A 198 2.77 -1.83 -2.39
CA ALA A 198 3.22 -2.36 -3.68
C ALA A 198 4.63 -2.96 -3.58
N GLY A 199 5.58 -2.24 -2.96
CA GLY A 199 6.96 -2.68 -2.83
C GLY A 199 7.12 -3.87 -1.90
N TRP A 200 6.64 -3.76 -0.68
CA TRP A 200 6.90 -4.78 0.36
C TRP A 200 6.08 -6.05 0.16
N ASN A 201 4.78 -5.90 -0.14
CA ASN A 201 3.92 -7.07 -0.29
C ASN A 201 4.07 -7.76 -1.65
N PHE A 202 4.31 -7.01 -2.72
CA PHE A 202 4.26 -7.53 -4.09
C PHE A 202 5.56 -7.34 -4.88
N ARG A 203 6.62 -6.84 -4.26
CA ARG A 203 7.95 -6.65 -4.88
C ARG A 203 7.92 -5.79 -6.14
N LYS A 204 7.01 -4.81 -6.19
CA LYS A 204 6.96 -3.89 -7.32
C LYS A 204 8.06 -2.83 -7.20
N PRO A 205 8.71 -2.46 -8.31
CA PRO A 205 9.69 -1.38 -8.29
C PRO A 205 9.05 -0.07 -7.83
N LEU A 206 9.78 0.67 -7.01
CA LEU A 206 9.37 1.97 -6.50
C LEU A 206 10.36 3.02 -6.97
N LEU A 207 9.84 4.11 -7.54
CA LEU A 207 10.60 5.31 -7.87
C LEU A 207 10.13 6.43 -6.95
N ASN A 208 11.02 6.89 -6.10
CA ASN A 208 10.76 8.05 -5.22
C ASN A 208 11.40 9.29 -5.86
N VAL A 209 10.63 10.35 -6.05
CA VAL A 209 11.00 11.60 -6.72
C VAL A 209 10.76 12.81 -5.84
#